data_52e9a75afbd26ee8c8e9e7955fd13de9
#
_entry.id   52e9a75afbd26ee8c8e9e7955fd13de9
#
_cell.length_a   1.000
_cell.length_b   1.000
_cell.length_c   1.000
_cell.angle_alpha   90.00
_cell.angle_beta   90.00
_cell.angle_gamma   90.00
#
_symmetry.space_group_name_H-M   'P 1'
#
loop_
_entity.id
_entity.type
_entity.pdbx_description
1 polymer ?
#
loop_
_entity_poly.entity_id
_entity_poly.type
_entity_poly.pdbx_seq_one_letter_code
_entity_poly.pdbx_strand_id
1 'polypeptide(L)'
;MNGRAPAILDHLASLADTTRSRILLLLDRHELTVSELCGIVQLPQSTVSRHLKALADAGWVGSRAEGTSNVYTMTRDELDPSARRLWLLVREHVGPSPAAAQDQRRLQAALAERRTRSQEFFSSSAGQWDRLRDELFGDRFHLAALAGLADSAWTVGDLGCGGGQVSAAIAPFVARVIAVDASAAMLHAAKRRLHGVDNVELRRGELETLPIDDARLDAATMMLVLHHVPEPERALAEAARVLKPGGRMLVVDMQPHDRESYRQQMGHVWLGFGDDQLRRMFGAAGLEEVTIVALPPDARAKGPALFVATAKRPLEA
;
A
#
# COMPACT_ATOMS: atom_id res chain seq x y z
N MET A 1 -24.87 -21.32 -15.56
CA MET A 1 -24.70 -22.17 -16.77
C MET A 1 -23.66 -23.23 -16.42
N ASN A 2 -24.07 -24.50 -16.29
CA ASN A 2 -23.16 -25.61 -16.02
C ASN A 2 -22.32 -25.88 -17.28
N GLY A 3 -21.14 -25.29 -17.36
CA GLY A 3 -20.17 -25.62 -18.39
C GLY A 3 -19.59 -27.01 -18.11
N ARG A 4 -20.02 -27.99 -18.88
CA ARG A 4 -19.38 -29.31 -18.93
C ARG A 4 -17.94 -29.08 -19.40
N ALA A 5 -16.95 -29.54 -18.61
CA ALA A 5 -15.55 -29.44 -19.02
C ALA A 5 -15.38 -30.11 -20.40
N PRO A 6 -14.62 -29.52 -21.35
CA PRO A 6 -14.38 -30.11 -22.65
C PRO A 6 -13.79 -31.51 -22.50
N ALA A 7 -14.25 -32.44 -23.37
CA ALA A 7 -13.70 -33.81 -23.39
C ALA A 7 -12.23 -33.76 -23.86
N ILE A 8 -11.40 -34.70 -23.46
CA ILE A 8 -9.97 -34.78 -23.85
C ILE A 8 -9.80 -34.70 -25.38
N LEU A 9 -10.76 -35.21 -26.15
CA LEU A 9 -10.74 -35.13 -27.62
C LEU A 9 -10.87 -33.69 -28.13
N ASP A 10 -11.64 -32.82 -27.44
CA ASP A 10 -11.75 -31.41 -27.79
C ASP A 10 -10.42 -30.68 -27.49
N HIS A 11 -9.77 -31.02 -26.39
CA HIS A 11 -8.44 -30.52 -26.08
C HIS A 11 -7.41 -30.95 -27.13
N LEU A 12 -7.42 -32.24 -27.55
CA LEU A 12 -6.55 -32.72 -28.62
C LEU A 12 -6.81 -31.96 -29.94
N ALA A 13 -8.08 -31.79 -30.34
CA ALA A 13 -8.44 -31.08 -31.54
C ALA A 13 -7.99 -29.59 -31.49
N SER A 14 -8.08 -28.95 -30.33
CA SER A 14 -7.62 -27.57 -30.17
C SER A 14 -6.10 -27.44 -30.28
N LEU A 15 -5.32 -28.41 -29.83
CA LEU A 15 -3.85 -28.42 -29.88
C LEU A 15 -3.27 -29.03 -31.17
N ALA A 16 -4.07 -29.69 -32.00
CA ALA A 16 -3.63 -30.29 -33.26
C ALA A 16 -3.16 -29.28 -34.32
N ASP A 17 -3.46 -27.99 -34.11
CA ASP A 17 -2.99 -26.89 -34.97
C ASP A 17 -1.67 -26.35 -34.45
N THR A 18 -0.65 -26.34 -35.31
CA THR A 18 0.71 -25.89 -34.95
C THR A 18 0.77 -24.42 -34.53
N THR A 19 -0.08 -23.58 -35.13
CA THR A 19 -0.13 -22.14 -34.78
C THR A 19 -0.71 -21.95 -33.39
N ARG A 20 -1.79 -22.69 -33.03
CA ARG A 20 -2.37 -22.63 -31.69
C ARG A 20 -1.38 -23.10 -30.63
N SER A 21 -0.68 -24.20 -30.89
CA SER A 21 0.35 -24.72 -29.98
C SER A 21 1.53 -23.75 -29.81
N ARG A 22 1.95 -23.04 -30.88
CA ARG A 22 2.98 -21.97 -30.82
C ARG A 22 2.49 -20.77 -30.00
N ILE A 23 1.25 -20.32 -30.21
CA ILE A 23 0.65 -19.23 -29.43
C ILE A 23 0.61 -19.61 -27.95
N LEU A 24 0.20 -20.83 -27.61
CA LEU A 24 0.18 -21.30 -26.23
C LEU A 24 1.58 -21.36 -25.61
N LEU A 25 2.62 -21.75 -26.37
CA LEU A 25 4.00 -21.72 -25.88
C LEU A 25 4.44 -20.32 -25.45
N LEU A 26 3.99 -19.29 -26.15
CA LEU A 26 4.27 -17.89 -25.82
C LEU A 26 3.49 -17.44 -24.56
N LEU A 27 2.19 -17.78 -24.51
CA LEU A 27 1.27 -17.41 -23.42
C LEU A 27 1.46 -18.26 -22.15
N ASP A 28 2.19 -19.36 -22.23
CA ASP A 28 2.51 -20.23 -21.06
C ASP A 28 3.30 -19.51 -19.97
N ARG A 29 4.06 -18.46 -20.32
CA ARG A 29 4.91 -17.69 -19.38
C ARG A 29 4.80 -16.20 -19.51
N HIS A 30 4.05 -15.69 -20.50
CA HIS A 30 3.99 -14.26 -20.80
C HIS A 30 2.56 -13.84 -21.10
N GLU A 31 2.25 -12.66 -20.65
CA GLU A 31 1.03 -11.96 -21.06
C GLU A 31 1.35 -11.13 -22.30
N LEU A 32 0.59 -11.35 -23.39
CA LEU A 32 0.85 -10.71 -24.67
C LEU A 32 -0.46 -10.17 -25.27
N THR A 33 -0.34 -9.01 -25.93
CA THR A 33 -1.43 -8.43 -26.73
C THR A 33 -1.55 -9.15 -28.09
N VAL A 34 -2.70 -8.97 -28.76
CA VAL A 34 -2.87 -9.51 -30.14
C VAL A 34 -1.80 -8.95 -31.08
N SER A 35 -1.48 -7.66 -30.97
CA SER A 35 -0.48 -7.01 -31.81
C SER A 35 0.91 -7.64 -31.64
N GLU A 36 1.33 -7.91 -30.41
CA GLU A 36 2.59 -8.57 -30.11
C GLU A 36 2.62 -9.99 -30.62
N LEU A 37 1.54 -10.75 -30.40
CA LEU A 37 1.40 -12.10 -30.95
C LEU A 37 1.52 -12.10 -32.47
N CYS A 38 0.87 -11.14 -33.19
CA CYS A 38 1.02 -11.00 -34.62
C CYS A 38 2.48 -10.78 -35.04
N GLY A 39 3.18 -9.88 -34.35
CA GLY A 39 4.60 -9.61 -34.61
C GLY A 39 5.50 -10.82 -34.32
N ILE A 40 5.18 -11.62 -33.29
CA ILE A 40 5.96 -12.78 -32.90
C ILE A 40 5.73 -13.96 -33.85
N VAL A 41 4.46 -14.36 -34.06
CA VAL A 41 4.14 -15.54 -34.89
C VAL A 41 4.16 -15.23 -36.39
N GLN A 42 4.29 -13.94 -36.79
CA GLN A 42 4.30 -13.44 -38.17
C GLN A 42 3.02 -13.83 -38.95
N LEU A 43 1.86 -13.57 -38.33
CA LEU A 43 0.55 -13.84 -38.93
C LEU A 43 -0.33 -12.59 -38.84
N PRO A 44 -1.28 -12.43 -39.80
CA PRO A 44 -2.27 -11.34 -39.79
C PRO A 44 -3.12 -11.38 -38.51
N GLN A 45 -3.55 -10.20 -38.06
CA GLN A 45 -4.38 -10.06 -36.84
C GLN A 45 -5.66 -10.90 -36.88
N SER A 46 -6.34 -10.96 -38.04
CA SER A 46 -7.56 -11.77 -38.19
C SER A 46 -7.30 -13.25 -37.95
N THR A 47 -6.13 -13.75 -38.35
CA THR A 47 -5.72 -15.15 -38.13
C THR A 47 -5.41 -15.39 -36.69
N VAL A 48 -4.58 -14.53 -36.06
CA VAL A 48 -4.21 -14.64 -34.63
C VAL A 48 -5.46 -14.56 -33.74
N SER A 49 -6.36 -13.59 -33.99
CA SER A 49 -7.62 -13.44 -33.26
C SER A 49 -8.51 -14.66 -33.34
N ARG A 50 -8.59 -15.31 -34.54
CA ARG A 50 -9.35 -16.55 -34.72
C ARG A 50 -8.76 -17.70 -33.91
N HIS A 51 -7.42 -17.85 -33.89
CA HIS A 51 -6.75 -18.87 -33.07
C HIS A 51 -6.91 -18.61 -31.56
N LEU A 52 -6.79 -17.34 -31.12
CA LEU A 52 -7.04 -16.97 -29.72
C LEU A 52 -8.47 -17.24 -29.30
N LYS A 53 -9.46 -16.94 -30.17
CA LYS A 53 -10.87 -17.29 -29.91
C LYS A 53 -11.04 -18.81 -29.74
N ALA A 54 -10.50 -19.61 -30.65
CA ALA A 54 -10.60 -21.05 -30.56
C ALA A 54 -9.93 -21.62 -29.28
N LEU A 55 -8.80 -21.04 -28.85
CA LEU A 55 -8.13 -21.38 -27.61
C LEU A 55 -8.92 -20.95 -26.38
N ALA A 56 -9.58 -19.79 -26.42
CA ALA A 56 -10.42 -19.30 -25.33
C ALA A 56 -11.70 -20.13 -25.20
N ASP A 57 -12.36 -20.44 -26.33
CA ASP A 57 -13.55 -21.28 -26.35
C ASP A 57 -13.26 -22.71 -25.80
N ALA A 58 -12.02 -23.21 -25.96
CA ALA A 58 -11.56 -24.47 -25.43
C ALA A 58 -10.94 -24.39 -24.01
N GLY A 59 -10.96 -23.20 -23.38
CA GLY A 59 -10.48 -22.99 -22.02
C GLY A 59 -8.96 -22.94 -21.83
N TRP A 60 -8.17 -22.78 -22.91
CA TRP A 60 -6.71 -22.72 -22.83
C TRP A 60 -6.16 -21.35 -22.49
N VAL A 61 -6.85 -20.30 -22.89
CA VAL A 61 -6.43 -18.90 -22.67
C VAL A 61 -7.55 -18.05 -22.09
N GLY A 62 -7.15 -17.17 -21.19
CA GLY A 62 -7.97 -16.07 -20.69
C GLY A 62 -7.51 -14.74 -21.29
N SER A 63 -8.37 -13.72 -21.20
CA SER A 63 -8.01 -12.37 -21.58
C SER A 63 -8.53 -11.37 -20.57
N ARG A 64 -7.77 -10.28 -20.37
CA ARG A 64 -8.21 -9.10 -19.63
C ARG A 64 -8.06 -7.85 -20.48
N ALA A 65 -8.95 -6.90 -20.28
CA ALA A 65 -8.86 -5.60 -20.93
C ALA A 65 -7.72 -4.79 -20.28
N GLU A 66 -6.89 -4.16 -21.11
CA GLU A 66 -5.84 -3.24 -20.68
C GLU A 66 -5.84 -2.03 -21.62
N GLY A 67 -6.40 -0.91 -21.18
CA GLY A 67 -6.64 0.26 -22.00
C GLY A 67 -7.54 -0.09 -23.22
N THR A 68 -7.04 0.15 -24.42
CA THR A 68 -7.73 -0.14 -25.69
C THR A 68 -7.44 -1.54 -26.24
N SER A 69 -6.68 -2.36 -25.53
CA SER A 69 -6.21 -3.67 -25.99
C SER A 69 -6.65 -4.78 -25.04
N ASN A 70 -6.71 -6.00 -25.54
CA ASN A 70 -6.82 -7.20 -24.72
C ASN A 70 -5.44 -7.85 -24.58
N VAL A 71 -5.11 -8.22 -23.38
CA VAL A 71 -3.91 -9.00 -23.01
C VAL A 71 -4.34 -10.43 -22.74
N TYR A 72 -3.66 -11.37 -23.34
CA TYR A 72 -3.96 -12.80 -23.26
C TYR A 72 -2.90 -13.53 -22.43
N THR A 73 -3.33 -14.53 -21.69
CA THR A 73 -2.49 -15.45 -20.90
C THR A 73 -3.06 -16.85 -20.94
N MET A 74 -2.22 -17.85 -20.70
CA MET A 74 -2.69 -19.23 -20.56
C MET A 74 -3.32 -19.42 -19.17
N THR A 75 -4.50 -20.07 -19.12
CA THR A 75 -5.28 -20.37 -17.89
C THR A 75 -4.75 -21.62 -17.17
N ARG A 76 -3.42 -21.67 -16.95
CA ARG A 76 -2.72 -22.88 -16.47
C ARG A 76 -3.33 -23.49 -15.21
N ASP A 77 -3.70 -22.67 -14.25
CA ASP A 77 -4.19 -23.10 -12.94
C ASP A 77 -5.65 -23.57 -12.98
N GLU A 78 -6.39 -23.16 -14.01
CA GLU A 78 -7.79 -23.51 -14.22
C GLU A 78 -7.98 -24.78 -15.08
N LEU A 79 -6.89 -25.28 -15.73
CA LEU A 79 -6.93 -26.47 -16.55
C LEU A 79 -7.18 -27.71 -15.71
N ASP A 80 -8.05 -28.60 -16.21
CA ASP A 80 -8.20 -29.92 -15.61
C ASP A 80 -6.89 -30.75 -15.72
N PRO A 81 -6.71 -31.76 -14.86
CA PRO A 81 -5.46 -32.54 -14.83
C PRO A 81 -5.13 -33.24 -16.15
N SER A 82 -6.12 -33.59 -16.99
CA SER A 82 -5.90 -34.28 -18.29
C SER A 82 -5.41 -33.27 -19.31
N ALA A 83 -6.03 -32.12 -19.41
CA ALA A 83 -5.59 -31.00 -20.25
C ALA A 83 -4.16 -30.57 -19.91
N ARG A 84 -3.86 -30.44 -18.61
CA ARG A 84 -2.52 -30.06 -18.14
C ARG A 84 -1.46 -31.07 -18.56
N ARG A 85 -1.73 -32.39 -18.45
CA ARG A 85 -0.82 -33.43 -18.91
C ARG A 85 -0.64 -33.42 -20.43
N LEU A 86 -1.74 -33.23 -21.16
CA LEU A 86 -1.69 -33.11 -22.63
C LEU A 86 -0.82 -31.92 -23.05
N TRP A 87 -0.99 -30.76 -22.38
CA TRP A 87 -0.15 -29.58 -22.65
C TRP A 87 1.34 -29.85 -22.42
N LEU A 88 1.71 -30.54 -21.36
CA LEU A 88 3.11 -30.88 -21.11
C LEU A 88 3.72 -31.71 -22.24
N LEU A 89 2.98 -32.68 -22.76
CA LEU A 89 3.42 -33.48 -23.91
C LEU A 89 3.56 -32.63 -25.19
N VAL A 90 2.57 -31.84 -25.51
CA VAL A 90 2.61 -30.95 -26.69
C VAL A 90 3.76 -29.95 -26.59
N ARG A 91 3.96 -29.35 -25.42
CA ARG A 91 5.05 -28.40 -25.16
C ARG A 91 6.42 -29.03 -25.37
N GLU A 92 6.62 -30.28 -24.91
CA GLU A 92 7.87 -31.00 -25.10
C GLU A 92 8.20 -31.25 -26.57
N HIS A 93 7.19 -31.48 -27.40
CA HIS A 93 7.41 -31.81 -28.82
C HIS A 93 7.41 -30.58 -29.71
N VAL A 94 6.59 -29.55 -29.42
CA VAL A 94 6.51 -28.32 -30.22
C VAL A 94 7.63 -27.32 -29.84
N GLY A 95 8.02 -27.29 -28.57
CA GLY A 95 9.03 -26.34 -28.06
C GLY A 95 10.38 -26.38 -28.79
N PRO A 96 10.94 -27.55 -29.10
CA PRO A 96 12.23 -27.67 -29.83
C PRO A 96 12.12 -27.37 -31.35
N SER A 97 10.91 -27.09 -31.87
CA SER A 97 10.75 -26.83 -33.30
C SER A 97 11.47 -25.55 -33.75
N PRO A 98 11.98 -25.51 -35.03
CA PRO A 98 12.61 -24.30 -35.56
C PRO A 98 11.67 -23.07 -35.53
N ALA A 99 10.38 -23.26 -35.76
CA ALA A 99 9.37 -22.21 -35.70
C ALA A 99 9.23 -21.64 -34.29
N ALA A 100 9.13 -22.50 -33.26
CA ALA A 100 9.05 -22.06 -31.85
C ALA A 100 10.35 -21.36 -31.42
N ALA A 101 11.51 -21.82 -31.85
CA ALA A 101 12.79 -21.15 -31.56
C ALA A 101 12.86 -19.76 -32.19
N GLN A 102 12.28 -19.57 -33.39
CA GLN A 102 12.21 -18.27 -34.03
C GLN A 102 11.20 -17.35 -33.33
N ASP A 103 10.04 -17.86 -32.94
CA ASP A 103 9.07 -17.12 -32.14
C ASP A 103 9.68 -16.67 -30.79
N GLN A 104 10.44 -17.52 -30.14
CA GLN A 104 11.12 -17.19 -28.90
C GLN A 104 12.12 -16.03 -29.06
N ARG A 105 12.88 -15.99 -30.19
CA ARG A 105 13.76 -14.84 -30.50
C ARG A 105 12.97 -13.56 -30.68
N ARG A 106 11.84 -13.59 -31.42
CA ARG A 106 10.97 -12.44 -31.61
C ARG A 106 10.29 -11.99 -30.31
N LEU A 107 9.90 -12.92 -29.47
CA LEU A 107 9.38 -12.63 -28.12
C LEU A 107 10.42 -11.87 -27.31
N GLN A 108 11.68 -12.32 -27.26
CA GLN A 108 12.73 -11.60 -26.55
C GLN A 108 12.95 -10.19 -27.10
N ALA A 109 12.85 -10.00 -28.42
CA ALA A 109 12.94 -8.67 -29.02
C ALA A 109 11.75 -7.78 -28.61
N ALA A 110 10.51 -8.30 -28.64
CA ALA A 110 9.32 -7.57 -28.18
C ALA A 110 9.40 -7.18 -26.69
N LEU A 111 9.88 -8.08 -25.83
CA LEU A 111 10.08 -7.79 -24.41
C LEU A 111 11.23 -6.78 -24.17
N ALA A 112 12.28 -6.83 -25.00
CA ALA A 112 13.33 -5.83 -24.95
C ALA A 112 12.81 -4.45 -25.37
N GLU A 113 11.99 -4.37 -26.41
CA GLU A 113 11.36 -3.12 -26.85
C GLU A 113 10.45 -2.51 -25.77
N ARG A 114 9.65 -3.31 -25.04
CA ARG A 114 8.90 -2.82 -23.88
C ARG A 114 9.81 -2.15 -22.84
N ARG A 115 10.96 -2.79 -22.53
CA ARG A 115 11.95 -2.24 -21.60
C ARG A 115 12.56 -0.94 -22.09
N THR A 116 12.93 -0.91 -23.37
CA THR A 116 13.53 0.29 -23.99
C THR A 116 12.56 1.47 -23.96
N ARG A 117 11.30 1.28 -24.33
CA ARG A 117 10.27 2.35 -24.25
C ARG A 117 10.12 2.92 -22.84
N SER A 118 10.11 2.05 -21.83
CA SER A 118 10.04 2.50 -20.42
C SER A 118 11.31 3.30 -20.05
N GLN A 119 12.49 2.82 -20.42
CA GLN A 119 13.76 3.51 -20.16
C GLN A 119 13.84 4.86 -20.89
N GLU A 120 13.41 4.93 -22.15
CA GLU A 120 13.38 6.17 -22.93
C GLU A 120 12.42 7.19 -22.30
N PHE A 121 11.23 6.75 -21.89
CA PHE A 121 10.28 7.59 -21.17
C PHE A 121 10.92 8.17 -19.90
N PHE A 122 11.50 7.35 -19.03
CA PHE A 122 12.09 7.84 -17.78
C PHE A 122 13.34 8.69 -18.04
N SER A 123 14.13 8.38 -19.07
CA SER A 123 15.29 9.20 -19.44
C SER A 123 14.89 10.58 -19.95
N SER A 124 13.84 10.67 -20.75
CA SER A 124 13.33 11.94 -21.28
C SER A 124 12.52 12.74 -20.25
N SER A 125 11.87 12.06 -19.29
CA SER A 125 10.99 12.67 -18.29
C SER A 125 11.65 12.87 -16.94
N ALA A 126 12.92 12.49 -16.75
CA ALA A 126 13.59 12.49 -15.45
C ALA A 126 13.49 13.84 -14.70
N GLY A 127 13.64 14.97 -15.41
CA GLY A 127 13.50 16.30 -14.83
C GLY A 127 12.07 16.79 -14.58
N GLN A 128 11.07 16.05 -15.06
CA GLN A 128 9.65 16.42 -14.95
C GLN A 128 8.82 15.33 -14.26
N TRP A 129 9.45 14.19 -13.93
CA TRP A 129 8.75 13.03 -13.40
C TRP A 129 7.99 13.33 -12.10
N ASP A 130 8.63 14.04 -11.16
CA ASP A 130 7.99 14.36 -9.89
C ASP A 130 6.75 15.22 -10.10
N ARG A 131 6.85 16.22 -10.99
CA ARG A 131 5.70 17.07 -11.32
C ARG A 131 4.57 16.27 -11.98
N LEU A 132 4.90 15.42 -12.97
CA LEU A 132 3.91 14.57 -13.65
C LEU A 132 3.24 13.60 -12.67
N ARG A 133 4.03 12.98 -11.81
CA ARG A 133 3.53 12.07 -10.76
C ARG A 133 2.56 12.80 -9.81
N ASP A 134 2.95 14.00 -9.35
CA ASP A 134 2.14 14.79 -8.42
C ASP A 134 0.85 15.30 -9.09
N GLU A 135 0.88 15.63 -10.39
CA GLU A 135 -0.30 15.97 -11.18
C GLU A 135 -1.26 14.78 -11.34
N LEU A 136 -0.74 13.56 -11.50
CA LEU A 136 -1.53 12.33 -11.71
C LEU A 136 -2.06 11.71 -10.42
N PHE A 137 -1.26 11.70 -9.35
CA PHE A 137 -1.52 10.92 -8.14
C PHE A 137 -1.57 11.76 -6.86
N GLY A 138 -1.29 13.05 -6.94
CA GLY A 138 -1.14 13.94 -5.79
C GLY A 138 0.24 13.84 -5.14
N ASP A 139 0.61 14.88 -4.39
CA ASP A 139 1.94 15.04 -3.78
C ASP A 139 2.13 14.25 -2.45
N ARG A 140 1.07 13.60 -1.94
CA ARG A 140 1.06 12.96 -0.61
C ARG A 140 0.77 11.46 -0.61
N PHE A 141 0.49 10.85 -1.76
CA PHE A 141 0.11 9.43 -1.82
C PHE A 141 1.17 8.51 -1.20
N HIS A 142 2.46 8.81 -1.40
CA HIS A 142 3.57 8.04 -0.87
C HIS A 142 3.65 8.11 0.66
N LEU A 143 3.32 9.26 1.28
CA LEU A 143 3.26 9.39 2.75
C LEU A 143 2.09 8.59 3.32
N ALA A 144 0.92 8.61 2.65
CA ALA A 144 -0.20 7.78 3.06
C ALA A 144 0.11 6.29 2.90
N ALA A 145 0.80 5.89 1.83
CA ALA A 145 1.19 4.50 1.58
C ALA A 145 2.17 3.96 2.65
N LEU A 146 3.01 4.81 3.26
CA LEU A 146 3.91 4.40 4.35
C LEU A 146 3.16 3.90 5.60
N ALA A 147 1.89 4.32 5.81
CA ALA A 147 1.05 3.75 6.85
C ALA A 147 0.80 2.24 6.65
N GLY A 148 0.91 1.74 5.41
CA GLY A 148 0.85 0.31 5.10
C GLY A 148 2.03 -0.53 5.61
N LEU A 149 3.06 0.09 6.22
CA LEU A 149 4.13 -0.61 6.94
C LEU A 149 3.70 -1.00 8.38
N ALA A 150 2.55 -0.50 8.86
CA ALA A 150 1.97 -0.97 10.11
C ALA A 150 1.49 -2.42 9.96
N ASP A 151 1.56 -3.19 11.04
CA ASP A 151 1.02 -4.53 11.05
C ASP A 151 -0.53 -4.46 11.03
N SER A 152 -1.14 -5.18 10.13
CA SER A 152 -2.60 -5.21 9.96
C SER A 152 -3.36 -5.76 11.16
N ALA A 153 -2.70 -6.47 12.07
CA ALA A 153 -3.28 -6.95 13.33
C ALA A 153 -3.24 -5.93 14.46
N TRP A 154 -2.59 -4.77 14.28
CA TRP A 154 -2.44 -3.78 15.34
C TRP A 154 -3.74 -3.11 15.76
N THR A 155 -3.82 -2.83 17.06
CA THR A 155 -4.72 -1.83 17.64
C THR A 155 -3.91 -0.57 17.90
N VAL A 156 -4.27 0.53 17.24
CA VAL A 156 -3.55 1.81 17.33
C VAL A 156 -4.36 2.83 18.12
N GLY A 157 -3.73 3.52 19.05
CA GLY A 157 -4.31 4.66 19.77
C GLY A 157 -3.99 5.97 19.05
N ASP A 158 -5.02 6.76 18.72
CA ASP A 158 -4.87 8.16 18.27
C ASP A 158 -5.24 9.07 19.44
N LEU A 159 -4.22 9.46 20.21
CA LEU A 159 -4.38 10.14 21.49
C LEU A 159 -4.34 11.66 21.29
N GLY A 160 -5.45 12.33 21.51
CA GLY A 160 -5.70 13.71 21.08
C GLY A 160 -6.05 13.78 19.61
N CYS A 161 -7.00 12.94 19.18
CA CYS A 161 -7.31 12.70 17.77
C CYS A 161 -7.91 13.93 17.03
N GLY A 162 -8.34 14.96 17.77
CA GLY A 162 -8.99 16.11 17.19
C GLY A 162 -10.12 15.75 16.23
N GLY A 163 -10.07 16.26 15.02
CA GLY A 163 -11.05 15.94 13.97
C GLY A 163 -10.85 14.60 13.27
N GLY A 164 -10.03 13.66 13.80
CA GLY A 164 -9.87 12.29 13.31
C GLY A 164 -9.09 12.14 12.02
N GLN A 165 -8.18 13.06 11.70
CA GLN A 165 -7.40 13.02 10.45
C GLN A 165 -6.41 11.85 10.45
N VAL A 166 -5.70 11.65 11.56
CA VAL A 166 -4.73 10.56 11.72
C VAL A 166 -5.45 9.22 11.77
N SER A 167 -6.55 9.14 12.55
CA SER A 167 -7.41 7.96 12.60
C SER A 167 -7.88 7.53 11.21
N ALA A 168 -8.36 8.47 10.38
CA ALA A 168 -8.80 8.19 9.01
C ALA A 168 -7.66 7.68 8.11
N ALA A 169 -6.46 8.20 8.30
CA ALA A 169 -5.30 7.82 7.49
C ALA A 169 -4.76 6.43 7.83
N ILE A 170 -4.79 6.03 9.11
CA ILE A 170 -4.24 4.74 9.54
C ILE A 170 -5.27 3.59 9.51
N ALA A 171 -6.55 3.89 9.67
CA ALA A 171 -7.61 2.89 9.75
C ALA A 171 -7.60 1.83 8.64
N PRO A 172 -7.32 2.14 7.35
CA PRO A 172 -7.30 1.14 6.29
C PRO A 172 -6.22 0.06 6.45
N PHE A 173 -5.22 0.31 7.30
CA PHE A 173 -4.00 -0.53 7.40
C PHE A 173 -3.91 -1.33 8.68
N VAL A 174 -4.83 -1.15 9.63
CA VAL A 174 -4.76 -1.77 10.97
C VAL A 174 -6.08 -2.43 11.35
N ALA A 175 -6.04 -3.36 12.31
CA ALA A 175 -7.25 -4.04 12.78
C ALA A 175 -8.23 -3.07 13.47
N ARG A 176 -7.74 -2.12 14.25
CA ARG A 176 -8.57 -1.20 15.04
C ARG A 176 -7.84 0.09 15.37
N VAL A 177 -8.59 1.18 15.42
CA VAL A 177 -8.13 2.47 15.98
C VAL A 177 -9.00 2.83 17.18
N ILE A 178 -8.37 3.21 18.30
CA ILE A 178 -9.04 3.81 19.47
C ILE A 178 -8.62 5.28 19.49
N ALA A 179 -9.54 6.15 19.12
CA ALA A 179 -9.29 7.59 19.01
C ALA A 179 -9.88 8.32 20.23
N VAL A 180 -9.04 9.06 20.94
CA VAL A 180 -9.40 9.74 22.19
C VAL A 180 -9.22 11.25 22.03
N ASP A 181 -10.22 12.03 22.48
CA ASP A 181 -10.11 13.49 22.59
C ASP A 181 -11.00 14.01 23.74
N ALA A 182 -10.57 15.05 24.42
CA ALA A 182 -11.32 15.67 25.50
C ALA A 182 -12.49 16.51 24.97
N SER A 183 -12.35 17.10 23.79
CA SER A 183 -13.31 18.02 23.18
C SER A 183 -14.46 17.28 22.48
N ALA A 184 -15.67 17.43 23.01
CA ALA A 184 -16.87 16.89 22.38
C ALA A 184 -17.09 17.46 20.95
N ALA A 185 -16.68 18.72 20.71
CA ALA A 185 -16.77 19.34 19.38
C ALA A 185 -15.81 18.69 18.38
N MET A 186 -14.59 18.37 18.81
CA MET A 186 -13.61 17.64 17.99
C MET A 186 -14.09 16.23 17.69
N LEU A 187 -14.59 15.48 18.67
CA LEU A 187 -15.15 14.16 18.46
C LEU A 187 -16.37 14.17 17.53
N HIS A 188 -17.18 15.20 17.57
CA HIS A 188 -18.27 15.37 16.61
C HIS A 188 -17.74 15.59 15.17
N ALA A 189 -16.67 16.35 15.00
CA ALA A 189 -16.00 16.52 13.69
C ALA A 189 -15.34 15.20 13.22
N ALA A 190 -14.68 14.48 14.14
CA ALA A 190 -14.11 13.16 13.87
C ALA A 190 -15.19 12.16 13.43
N LYS A 191 -16.33 12.12 14.11
CA LYS A 191 -17.46 11.24 13.73
C LYS A 191 -17.97 11.48 12.31
N ARG A 192 -18.02 12.75 11.88
CA ARG A 192 -18.40 13.07 10.49
C ARG A 192 -17.34 12.62 9.49
N ARG A 193 -16.05 12.84 9.79
CA ARG A 193 -14.94 12.41 8.91
C ARG A 193 -14.85 10.92 8.75
N LEU A 194 -15.08 10.18 9.83
CA LEU A 194 -14.96 8.73 9.93
C LEU A 194 -16.26 8.00 9.58
N HIS A 195 -17.22 8.69 8.98
CA HIS A 195 -18.45 8.06 8.54
C HIS A 195 -18.16 6.93 7.53
N GLY A 196 -18.66 5.72 7.82
CA GLY A 196 -18.40 4.53 7.01
C GLY A 196 -17.05 3.85 7.26
N VAL A 197 -16.31 4.25 8.31
CA VAL A 197 -15.09 3.58 8.76
C VAL A 197 -15.42 2.78 10.03
N ASP A 198 -15.54 1.46 9.90
CA ASP A 198 -16.13 0.60 10.97
C ASP A 198 -15.12 0.20 12.05
N ASN A 199 -13.84 0.30 11.79
CA ASN A 199 -12.78 -0.13 12.71
C ASN A 199 -12.20 1.01 13.58
N VAL A 200 -12.86 2.17 13.65
CA VAL A 200 -12.46 3.29 14.50
C VAL A 200 -13.46 3.49 15.61
N GLU A 201 -12.98 3.46 16.85
CA GLU A 201 -13.75 3.74 18.07
C GLU A 201 -13.38 5.10 18.63
N LEU A 202 -14.36 6.01 18.73
CA LEU A 202 -14.20 7.33 19.32
C LEU A 202 -14.52 7.28 20.82
N ARG A 203 -13.63 7.78 21.66
CA ARG A 203 -13.80 7.89 23.11
C ARG A 203 -13.55 9.32 23.58
N ARG A 204 -14.35 9.80 24.52
CA ARG A 204 -14.08 11.06 25.18
C ARG A 204 -13.23 10.81 26.43
N GLY A 205 -12.12 11.54 26.57
CA GLY A 205 -11.22 11.43 27.72
C GLY A 205 -10.07 12.41 27.68
N GLU A 206 -9.50 12.67 28.84
CA GLU A 206 -8.26 13.47 28.98
C GLU A 206 -7.04 12.57 28.74
N LEU A 207 -5.94 13.17 28.29
CA LEU A 207 -4.70 12.43 28.01
C LEU A 207 -3.97 11.99 29.27
N GLU A 208 -4.17 12.74 30.35
CA GLU A 208 -3.62 12.41 31.69
C GLU A 208 -4.41 11.30 32.43
N THR A 209 -5.53 10.83 31.82
CA THR A 209 -6.35 9.72 32.36
C THR A 209 -7.10 9.07 31.21
N LEU A 210 -6.41 8.25 30.42
CA LEU A 210 -6.95 7.67 29.21
C LEU A 210 -8.07 6.65 29.50
N PRO A 211 -9.22 6.71 28.81
CA PRO A 211 -10.30 5.74 28.92
C PRO A 211 -9.98 4.44 28.15
N ILE A 212 -8.79 3.90 28.35
CA ILE A 212 -8.24 2.70 27.73
C ILE A 212 -7.62 1.84 28.79
N ASP A 213 -7.89 0.54 28.79
CA ASP A 213 -7.31 -0.42 29.71
C ASP A 213 -5.80 -0.57 29.48
N ASP A 214 -5.09 -1.09 30.47
CA ASP A 214 -3.65 -1.36 30.41
C ASP A 214 -3.32 -2.31 29.26
N ALA A 215 -2.18 -2.10 28.61
CA ALA A 215 -1.61 -2.99 27.60
C ALA A 215 -2.59 -3.37 26.46
N ARG A 216 -3.35 -2.41 25.96
CA ARG A 216 -4.34 -2.62 24.88
C ARG A 216 -3.82 -2.26 23.49
N LEU A 217 -2.85 -1.36 23.40
CA LEU A 217 -2.40 -0.78 22.15
C LEU A 217 -1.06 -1.37 21.69
N ASP A 218 -0.96 -1.71 20.42
CA ASP A 218 0.29 -2.10 19.77
C ASP A 218 1.12 -0.86 19.41
N ALA A 219 0.45 0.24 19.08
CA ALA A 219 1.07 1.55 18.89
C ALA A 219 0.14 2.67 19.36
N ALA A 220 0.72 3.82 19.71
CA ALA A 220 -0.01 5.03 20.06
C ALA A 220 0.60 6.25 19.36
N THR A 221 -0.23 7.20 18.96
CA THR A 221 0.18 8.46 18.34
C THR A 221 -0.34 9.65 19.12
N MET A 222 0.49 10.71 19.25
CA MET A 222 0.10 12.05 19.68
C MET A 222 0.56 13.05 18.61
N MET A 223 -0.38 13.69 17.92
CA MET A 223 -0.06 14.58 16.79
C MET A 223 -0.51 16.00 17.09
N LEU A 224 0.44 16.88 17.35
CA LEU A 224 0.21 18.31 17.66
C LEU A 224 -0.78 18.49 18.82
N VAL A 225 -0.58 17.77 19.91
CA VAL A 225 -1.48 17.81 21.07
C VAL A 225 -0.74 17.98 22.38
N LEU A 226 0.50 17.51 22.49
CA LEU A 226 1.23 17.48 23.74
C LEU A 226 1.47 18.90 24.30
N HIS A 227 1.62 19.89 23.42
CA HIS A 227 1.77 21.30 23.80
C HIS A 227 0.51 21.94 24.42
N HIS A 228 -0.65 21.29 24.31
CA HIS A 228 -1.88 21.71 24.97
C HIS A 228 -2.05 21.08 26.37
N VAL A 229 -1.31 20.02 26.67
CA VAL A 229 -1.45 19.24 27.91
C VAL A 229 -0.74 19.95 29.06
N PRO A 230 -1.43 20.26 30.17
CA PRO A 230 -0.79 20.90 31.34
C PRO A 230 0.32 20.06 31.94
N GLU A 231 0.12 18.75 32.10
CA GLU A 231 1.05 17.78 32.66
C GLU A 231 1.47 16.74 31.60
N PRO A 232 2.35 17.10 30.62
CA PRO A 232 2.70 16.22 29.52
C PRO A 232 3.39 14.92 29.94
N GLU A 233 4.07 14.94 31.08
CA GLU A 233 4.68 13.73 31.68
C GLU A 233 3.63 12.70 32.09
N ARG A 234 2.50 13.15 32.65
CA ARG A 234 1.36 12.26 32.99
C ARG A 234 0.70 11.68 31.73
N ALA A 235 0.54 12.51 30.70
CA ALA A 235 -0.02 12.03 29.43
C ALA A 235 0.87 10.96 28.78
N LEU A 236 2.20 11.14 28.84
CA LEU A 236 3.15 10.13 28.34
C LEU A 236 3.14 8.87 29.20
N ALA A 237 3.01 8.99 30.54
CA ALA A 237 2.89 7.84 31.44
C ALA A 237 1.60 7.05 31.17
N GLU A 238 0.47 7.72 30.92
CA GLU A 238 -0.78 7.08 30.53
C GLU A 238 -0.65 6.39 29.15
N ALA A 239 0.01 7.05 28.19
CA ALA A 239 0.30 6.44 26.90
C ALA A 239 1.16 5.16 27.07
N ALA A 240 2.18 5.19 27.94
CA ALA A 240 2.99 4.01 28.24
C ALA A 240 2.17 2.90 28.92
N ARG A 241 1.26 3.25 29.84
CA ARG A 241 0.37 2.29 30.50
C ARG A 241 -0.49 1.50 29.52
N VAL A 242 -1.10 2.21 28.57
CA VAL A 242 -2.03 1.59 27.61
C VAL A 242 -1.32 0.85 26.47
N LEU A 243 -0.04 1.12 26.20
CA LEU A 243 0.76 0.34 25.26
C LEU A 243 1.01 -1.07 25.78
N LYS A 244 1.00 -2.06 24.93
CA LYS A 244 1.49 -3.42 25.23
C LYS A 244 3.02 -3.40 25.48
N PRO A 245 3.58 -4.39 26.20
CA PRO A 245 5.03 -4.60 26.19
C PRO A 245 5.56 -4.66 24.75
N GLY A 246 6.62 -3.92 24.44
CA GLY A 246 7.16 -3.75 23.09
C GLY A 246 6.36 -2.80 22.18
N GLY A 247 5.23 -2.26 22.65
CA GLY A 247 4.39 -1.32 21.92
C GLY A 247 5.11 0.00 21.63
N ARG A 248 4.74 0.65 20.54
CA ARG A 248 5.42 1.84 20.01
C ARG A 248 4.64 3.12 20.27
N MET A 249 5.36 4.16 20.71
CA MET A 249 4.86 5.54 20.83
C MET A 249 5.40 6.40 19.70
N LEU A 250 4.56 7.23 19.11
CA LEU A 250 4.90 8.27 18.14
C LEU A 250 4.34 9.61 18.60
N VAL A 251 5.21 10.61 18.77
CA VAL A 251 4.80 11.99 19.06
C VAL A 251 5.30 12.91 17.98
N VAL A 252 4.43 13.73 17.44
CA VAL A 252 4.80 14.85 16.57
C VAL A 252 4.35 16.12 17.24
N ASP A 253 5.28 17.05 17.47
CA ASP A 253 4.97 18.35 18.07
C ASP A 253 6.00 19.39 17.63
N MET A 254 5.90 20.60 18.18
CA MET A 254 6.74 21.74 17.82
C MET A 254 8.07 21.71 18.53
N GLN A 255 9.13 22.08 17.83
CA GLN A 255 10.41 22.47 18.43
C GLN A 255 10.23 23.76 19.24
N PRO A 256 11.12 24.06 20.21
CA PRO A 256 11.03 25.29 20.97
C PRO A 256 10.96 26.55 20.08
N HIS A 257 10.05 27.45 20.41
CA HIS A 257 9.85 28.69 19.68
C HIS A 257 9.40 29.82 20.62
N ASP A 258 9.44 31.07 20.13
CA ASP A 258 9.18 32.29 20.89
C ASP A 258 7.82 32.95 20.57
N ARG A 259 6.91 32.25 19.89
CA ARG A 259 5.61 32.76 19.46
C ARG A 259 4.61 32.86 20.61
N GLU A 260 4.80 33.81 21.54
CA GLU A 260 3.91 34.02 22.69
C GLU A 260 2.43 34.22 22.32
N SER A 261 2.15 34.74 21.12
CA SER A 261 0.78 34.90 20.64
C SER A 261 0.00 33.57 20.55
N TYR A 262 0.66 32.43 20.43
CA TYR A 262 0.01 31.11 20.37
C TYR A 262 -0.64 30.72 21.69
N ARG A 263 -0.12 31.19 22.84
CA ARG A 263 -0.76 31.02 24.15
C ARG A 263 -2.15 31.64 24.17
N GLN A 264 -2.27 32.87 23.65
CA GLN A 264 -3.52 33.65 23.68
C GLN A 264 -4.49 33.23 22.57
N GLN A 265 -3.99 32.96 21.38
CA GLN A 265 -4.82 32.68 20.20
C GLN A 265 -5.26 31.22 20.07
N MET A 266 -4.44 30.27 20.52
CA MET A 266 -4.64 28.84 20.33
C MET A 266 -4.60 28.04 21.63
N GLY A 267 -4.38 28.69 22.79
CA GLY A 267 -4.39 28.01 24.09
C GLY A 267 -3.19 27.10 24.33
N HIS A 268 -2.03 27.40 23.73
CA HIS A 268 -0.81 26.62 23.98
C HIS A 268 -0.35 26.78 25.43
N VAL A 269 -0.14 25.69 26.13
CA VAL A 269 0.48 25.66 27.45
C VAL A 269 2.00 25.71 27.29
N TRP A 270 2.52 24.96 26.31
CA TRP A 270 3.95 24.87 26.01
C TRP A 270 4.25 25.47 24.64
N LEU A 271 5.38 26.17 24.54
CA LEU A 271 5.88 26.73 23.25
C LEU A 271 6.94 25.81 22.65
N GLY A 272 6.55 24.53 22.46
CA GLY A 272 7.39 23.49 21.93
C GLY A 272 8.26 22.79 22.98
N PHE A 273 8.97 21.76 22.55
CA PHE A 273 9.78 20.88 23.42
C PHE A 273 11.18 20.67 22.83
N GLY A 274 12.19 20.78 23.70
CA GLY A 274 13.57 20.49 23.33
C GLY A 274 13.90 19.01 23.50
N ASP A 275 14.90 18.53 22.77
CA ASP A 275 15.30 17.11 22.72
C ASP A 275 15.60 16.54 24.10
N ASP A 276 16.40 17.23 24.93
CA ASP A 276 16.74 16.78 26.27
C ASP A 276 15.53 16.72 27.21
N GLN A 277 14.59 17.67 27.04
CA GLN A 277 13.32 17.66 27.77
C GLN A 277 12.51 16.43 27.39
N LEU A 278 12.33 16.18 26.10
CA LEU A 278 11.60 15.03 25.61
C LEU A 278 12.21 13.71 26.10
N ARG A 279 13.53 13.54 26.01
CA ARG A 279 14.20 12.34 26.49
C ARG A 279 13.94 12.09 27.97
N ARG A 280 13.99 13.14 28.80
CA ARG A 280 13.66 13.01 30.25
C ARG A 280 12.19 12.61 30.44
N MET A 281 11.26 13.24 29.72
CA MET A 281 9.83 12.96 29.86
C MET A 281 9.48 11.53 29.42
N PHE A 282 10.03 11.06 28.29
CA PHE A 282 9.85 9.67 27.84
C PHE A 282 10.45 8.67 28.84
N GLY A 283 11.66 8.94 29.35
CA GLY A 283 12.31 8.09 30.35
C GLY A 283 11.52 8.03 31.65
N ALA A 284 11.02 9.18 32.17
CA ALA A 284 10.17 9.25 33.35
C ALA A 284 8.84 8.49 33.16
N ALA A 285 8.31 8.42 31.94
CA ALA A 285 7.14 7.62 31.59
C ALA A 285 7.44 6.11 31.44
N GLY A 286 8.68 5.68 31.59
CA GLY A 286 9.09 4.28 31.44
C GLY A 286 9.18 3.83 29.98
N LEU A 287 9.36 4.78 29.06
CA LEU A 287 9.57 4.50 27.63
C LEU A 287 11.07 4.56 27.29
N GLU A 288 11.51 3.68 26.43
CA GLU A 288 12.92 3.51 26.04
C GLU A 288 13.12 3.60 24.52
N GLU A 289 14.35 3.45 24.05
CA GLU A 289 14.72 3.57 22.62
C GLU A 289 14.25 4.89 21.99
N VAL A 290 14.36 5.99 22.72
CA VAL A 290 13.86 7.30 22.28
C VAL A 290 14.69 7.84 21.13
N THR A 291 14.04 8.01 19.98
CA THR A 291 14.61 8.66 18.78
C THR A 291 13.85 9.94 18.50
N ILE A 292 14.56 11.05 18.30
CA ILE A 292 13.97 12.35 17.99
C ILE A 292 14.60 12.85 16.68
N VAL A 293 13.75 13.22 15.72
CA VAL A 293 14.18 13.71 14.40
C VAL A 293 13.41 14.99 14.06
N ALA A 294 14.13 16.04 13.67
CA ALA A 294 13.51 17.24 13.13
C ALA A 294 12.82 16.91 11.80
N LEU A 295 11.56 17.30 11.63
CA LEU A 295 10.87 17.15 10.36
C LEU A 295 11.32 18.22 9.37
N PRO A 296 11.48 17.87 8.07
CA PRO A 296 11.77 18.85 7.04
C PRO A 296 10.67 19.93 7.01
N PRO A 297 11.04 21.21 6.94
CA PRO A 297 10.06 22.29 6.87
C PRO A 297 9.28 22.22 5.55
N ASP A 298 7.95 22.30 5.61
CA ASP A 298 7.13 22.54 4.42
C ASP A 298 7.20 24.04 4.06
N ALA A 299 7.59 24.37 2.84
CA ALA A 299 7.71 25.76 2.38
C ALA A 299 6.37 26.54 2.45
N ARG A 300 5.24 25.85 2.50
CA ARG A 300 3.89 26.45 2.64
C ARG A 300 3.47 26.60 4.10
N ALA A 301 4.19 25.97 5.04
CA ALA A 301 3.88 26.05 6.46
C ALA A 301 4.34 27.38 7.06
N LYS A 302 3.49 27.97 7.90
CA LYS A 302 3.77 29.21 8.63
C LYS A 302 4.04 28.96 10.10
N GLY A 303 3.92 27.71 10.54
CA GLY A 303 4.11 27.29 11.93
C GLY A 303 5.58 27.17 12.31
N PRO A 304 5.86 26.86 13.59
CA PRO A 304 7.18 26.50 14.06
C PRO A 304 7.67 25.19 13.38
N ALA A 305 8.97 24.94 13.45
CA ALA A 305 9.53 23.66 13.05
C ALA A 305 8.97 22.52 13.91
N LEU A 306 8.79 21.37 13.33
CA LEU A 306 8.25 20.19 13.99
C LEU A 306 9.36 19.17 14.22
N PHE A 307 9.14 18.31 15.22
CA PHE A 307 9.89 17.07 15.40
C PHE A 307 8.96 15.87 15.34
N VAL A 308 9.52 14.71 15.07
CA VAL A 308 8.94 13.41 15.37
C VAL A 308 9.80 12.73 16.44
N ALA A 309 9.16 12.28 17.51
CA ALA A 309 9.79 11.45 18.52
C ALA A 309 9.12 10.08 18.53
N THR A 310 9.94 9.03 18.57
CA THR A 310 9.48 7.66 18.74
C THR A 310 10.10 7.05 19.98
N ALA A 311 9.36 6.16 20.64
CA ALA A 311 9.83 5.41 21.79
C ALA A 311 9.13 4.05 21.84
N LYS A 312 9.56 3.16 22.74
CA LYS A 312 8.94 1.85 22.98
C LYS A 312 8.66 1.66 24.46
N ARG A 313 7.56 0.96 24.75
CA ARG A 313 7.39 0.35 26.07
C ARG A 313 8.33 -0.87 26.18
N PRO A 314 9.12 -1.01 27.26
CA PRO A 314 9.96 -2.18 27.48
C PRO A 314 9.20 -3.49 27.31
N LEU A 315 9.87 -4.54 26.85
CA LEU A 315 9.35 -5.90 26.99
C LEU A 315 9.35 -6.25 28.49
N GLU A 316 8.29 -6.86 28.98
CA GLU A 316 8.29 -7.41 30.33
C GLU A 316 9.39 -8.49 30.41
N ALA A 317 10.26 -8.41 31.45
CA ALA A 317 11.36 -9.33 31.66
C ALA A 317 10.87 -10.73 32.06
#